data_46e0adf33334cb7c34a1c01e57d2b969
#
_entry.id   46e0adf33334cb7c34a1c01e57d2b969
#
_cell.length_a   1.000
_cell.length_b   1.000
_cell.length_c   1.000
_cell.angle_alpha   90.00
_cell.angle_beta   90.00
_cell.angle_gamma   90.00
#
_symmetry.space_group_name_H-M   'P 1'
#
loop_
_entity.id
_entity.type
_entity.pdbx_description
1 polymer ?
#
loop_
_entity_poly.entity_id
_entity_poly.type
_entity_poly.pdbx_seq_one_letter_code
_entity_poly.pdbx_strand_id
1 'polypeptide(L)'
;MDTTPSHTLGLGEESSIWFKLTPLLRGDPENPMRILMQMMERYGPVLPVNLANQRIVLISEPEYFKHVLVSKADNYIKYFDGLKPIFGKAMITHDGVLWQKIRMPQQPAFHPDMFAEYIPYFLEAIQSKMALWAQLAKTGETFEMVEQTWTLAADMICKALFDRDMPFNPHVVFKCVKTYTDVMNHRDIRLRKQAGEVFEMTEEDAAKAMEVWASVPPSVIGADPREHRERTLLKLIEAAVNDPSIPEFDSQQAIDELKQYLWAGTETTALTLAWALYETSRRPEAAERVRREGEEVYGDRPPTAADYSGLAYTRAVIQETMRIYPPIWGLIRVAVAADEIGGVKINPGDRVTLFGYGAHHNPKFWPEPEEFRPERWMAGAAKKQVKYSYIPFGAGKRSCIGGAMSQVENTLALSLLLRRFRPEYVGKDPAGITATVTLTPKGGLPFRIRELS
;
A
#
# COMPACT_ATOMS: atom_id res chain seq x y z
N MET A 1 18.17 6.03 41.33
CA MET A 1 17.13 7.06 41.25
C MET A 1 16.39 6.81 39.98
N ASP A 2 15.21 6.27 40.14
CA ASP A 2 14.35 5.73 39.10
C ASP A 2 13.53 6.91 38.52
N THR A 3 13.78 7.28 37.29
CA THR A 3 13.00 8.30 36.59
C THR A 3 12.50 7.77 35.26
N THR A 4 11.66 6.73 35.32
CA THR A 4 10.82 6.34 34.19
C THR A 4 9.50 7.12 34.32
N PRO A 5 9.16 8.05 33.41
CA PRO A 5 7.86 8.69 33.45
C PRO A 5 6.81 7.72 32.96
N SER A 6 6.01 7.18 33.84
CA SER A 6 4.76 6.50 33.50
C SER A 6 3.71 7.54 33.10
N HIS A 7 3.89 8.21 31.97
CA HIS A 7 2.88 9.11 31.44
C HIS A 7 1.97 8.38 30.49
N THR A 8 0.93 7.72 31.03
CA THR A 8 -0.27 7.42 30.27
C THR A 8 -0.96 8.77 30.05
N LEU A 9 -1.03 9.23 28.81
CA LEU A 9 -1.85 10.37 28.47
C LEU A 9 -3.32 9.98 28.68
N GLY A 10 -3.83 10.23 29.91
CA GLY A 10 -5.22 10.10 30.26
C GLY A 10 -6.01 11.22 29.59
N LEU A 11 -6.59 10.93 28.46
CA LEU A 11 -7.54 11.80 27.80
C LEU A 11 -8.92 11.36 28.31
N GLY A 12 -9.58 12.22 29.13
CA GLY A 12 -10.83 11.91 29.82
C GLY A 12 -11.91 11.32 28.92
N GLU A 13 -12.85 10.60 29.54
CA GLU A 13 -13.82 9.70 28.93
C GLU A 13 -14.74 10.29 27.84
N GLU A 14 -14.80 11.61 27.67
CA GLU A 14 -15.77 12.27 26.79
C GLU A 14 -15.20 12.87 25.49
N SER A 15 -13.91 12.71 25.21
CA SER A 15 -13.35 13.29 23.98
C SER A 15 -12.50 12.29 23.23
N SER A 16 -12.88 11.99 21.98
CA SER A 16 -12.03 11.22 21.09
C SER A 16 -10.68 11.91 20.96
N ILE A 17 -9.60 11.15 20.91
CA ILE A 17 -8.25 11.68 20.72
C ILE A 17 -8.16 12.52 19.46
N TRP A 18 -8.94 12.17 18.43
CA TRP A 18 -9.09 12.96 17.21
C TRP A 18 -9.58 14.38 17.49
N PHE A 19 -10.51 14.56 18.41
CA PHE A 19 -11.00 15.89 18.79
C PHE A 19 -9.95 16.71 19.54
N LYS A 20 -9.13 16.07 20.38
CA LYS A 20 -8.00 16.74 21.08
C LYS A 20 -6.74 16.80 20.22
N LEU A 21 -6.56 15.88 19.28
CA LEU A 21 -5.50 15.94 18.27
C LEU A 21 -5.88 16.87 17.11
N THR A 22 -7.15 17.15 16.85
CA THR A 22 -7.58 18.04 15.76
C THR A 22 -6.92 19.42 15.82
N PRO A 23 -6.75 20.09 16.98
CA PRO A 23 -5.98 21.34 17.06
C PRO A 23 -4.48 21.14 16.81
N LEU A 24 -3.93 19.97 17.15
CA LEU A 24 -2.57 19.58 16.84
C LEU A 24 -2.44 19.14 15.36
N LEU A 25 -3.46 18.46 14.82
CA LEU A 25 -3.58 18.10 13.39
C LEU A 25 -3.71 19.33 12.48
N ARG A 26 -4.16 20.46 13.00
CA ARG A 26 -4.13 21.76 12.30
C ARG A 26 -2.73 22.32 12.12
N GLY A 27 -1.72 21.78 12.81
CA GLY A 27 -0.34 22.27 12.73
C GLY A 27 0.34 22.06 11.36
N ASP A 28 -0.03 20.98 10.63
CA ASP A 28 0.41 20.75 9.27
C ASP A 28 -0.71 20.07 8.46
N PRO A 29 -1.60 20.87 7.83
CA PRO A 29 -2.71 20.33 7.05
C PRO A 29 -2.29 19.55 5.83
N GLU A 30 -1.03 19.66 5.42
CA GLU A 30 -0.47 18.93 4.25
C GLU A 30 0.18 17.59 4.63
N ASN A 31 0.52 17.41 5.92
CA ASN A 31 1.10 16.15 6.41
C ASN A 31 0.65 15.79 7.83
N PRO A 32 -0.46 15.07 7.99
CA PRO A 32 -0.98 14.70 9.31
C PRO A 32 -0.06 13.75 10.09
N MET A 33 0.88 13.05 9.42
CA MET A 33 1.81 12.14 10.08
C MET A 33 2.82 12.85 10.97
N ARG A 34 3.15 14.13 10.67
CA ARG A 34 4.10 14.91 11.47
C ARG A 34 3.73 15.02 12.93
N ILE A 35 2.44 15.03 13.24
CA ILE A 35 1.99 15.10 14.63
C ILE A 35 2.32 13.83 15.40
N LEU A 36 2.05 12.68 14.79
CA LEU A 36 2.42 11.41 15.40
C LEU A 36 3.95 11.32 15.59
N MET A 37 4.72 11.82 14.62
CA MET A 37 6.18 11.90 14.76
C MET A 37 6.60 12.81 15.93
N GLN A 38 6.04 14.01 16.04
CA GLN A 38 6.31 14.93 17.16
C GLN A 38 5.91 14.34 18.51
N MET A 39 4.78 13.62 18.57
CA MET A 39 4.37 12.93 19.79
C MET A 39 5.39 11.83 20.16
N MET A 40 5.84 11.02 19.21
CA MET A 40 6.82 9.97 19.45
C MET A 40 8.19 10.56 19.84
N GLU A 41 8.60 11.69 19.25
CA GLU A 41 9.80 12.40 19.61
C GLU A 41 9.73 12.92 21.06
N ARG A 42 8.58 13.48 21.45
CA ARG A 42 8.41 14.08 22.79
C ARG A 42 8.22 13.05 23.90
N TYR A 43 7.48 11.97 23.64
CA TYR A 43 7.03 11.03 24.69
C TYR A 43 7.71 9.66 24.57
N GLY A 44 8.55 9.46 23.57
CA GLY A 44 9.31 8.22 23.38
C GLY A 44 8.72 7.27 22.32
N PRO A 45 9.48 6.24 21.96
CA PRO A 45 9.16 5.35 20.84
C PRO A 45 8.07 4.32 21.16
N VAL A 46 7.57 4.26 22.39
CA VAL A 46 6.44 3.42 22.82
C VAL A 46 5.45 4.33 23.55
N LEU A 47 4.34 4.64 22.90
CA LEU A 47 3.38 5.62 23.39
C LEU A 47 1.99 4.99 23.59
N PRO A 48 1.58 4.72 24.85
CA PRO A 48 0.22 4.30 25.14
C PRO A 48 -0.74 5.48 25.06
N VAL A 49 -1.85 5.29 24.34
CA VAL A 49 -2.90 6.28 24.13
C VAL A 49 -4.26 5.62 24.35
N ASN A 50 -5.14 6.25 25.10
CA ASN A 50 -6.53 5.81 25.25
C ASN A 50 -7.43 6.58 24.27
N LEU A 51 -8.14 5.85 23.43
CA LEU A 51 -9.03 6.36 22.40
C LEU A 51 -10.40 5.70 22.54
N ALA A 52 -11.44 6.44 22.91
CA ALA A 52 -12.82 5.94 22.96
C ALA A 52 -12.92 4.55 23.63
N ASN A 53 -12.48 4.39 24.86
CA ASN A 53 -12.44 3.15 25.63
C ASN A 53 -11.53 2.02 25.04
N GLN A 54 -10.71 2.34 24.04
CA GLN A 54 -9.74 1.43 23.46
C GLN A 54 -8.33 1.92 23.77
N ARG A 55 -7.53 1.08 24.39
CA ARG A 55 -6.11 1.37 24.59
C ARG A 55 -5.33 1.00 23.33
N ILE A 56 -4.58 1.97 22.81
CA ILE A 56 -3.71 1.83 21.64
C ILE A 56 -2.28 2.13 22.08
N VAL A 57 -1.35 1.27 21.74
CA VAL A 57 0.08 1.50 21.98
C VAL A 57 0.77 1.72 20.63
N LEU A 58 1.20 2.95 20.37
CA LEU A 58 2.01 3.25 19.19
C LEU A 58 3.46 2.86 19.44
N ILE A 59 4.09 2.21 18.47
CA ILE A 59 5.51 1.88 18.50
C ILE A 59 6.17 2.33 17.19
N SER A 60 7.44 2.83 17.25
CA SER A 60 8.12 3.40 16.08
C SER A 60 9.57 2.95 15.91
N GLU A 61 10.08 2.04 16.74
CA GLU A 61 11.46 1.56 16.59
C GLU A 61 11.56 0.14 16.05
N PRO A 62 12.62 -0.15 15.28
CA PRO A 62 12.85 -1.44 14.62
C PRO A 62 12.85 -2.65 15.54
N GLU A 63 13.36 -2.51 16.76
CA GLU A 63 13.39 -3.61 17.73
C GLU A 63 11.99 -4.01 18.19
N TYR A 64 11.08 -3.06 18.37
CA TYR A 64 9.70 -3.32 18.74
C TYR A 64 8.90 -3.89 17.57
N PHE A 65 9.22 -3.48 16.33
CA PHE A 65 8.65 -4.11 15.13
C PHE A 65 9.07 -5.58 15.04
N LYS A 66 10.35 -5.88 15.27
CA LYS A 66 10.84 -7.26 15.34
C LYS A 66 10.12 -8.04 16.44
N HIS A 67 9.94 -7.44 17.63
CA HIS A 67 9.26 -8.07 18.75
C HIS A 67 7.84 -8.50 18.35
N VAL A 68 7.04 -7.57 17.85
CA VAL A 68 5.62 -7.81 17.51
C VAL A 68 5.43 -8.68 16.27
N LEU A 69 6.24 -8.48 15.21
CA LEU A 69 6.02 -9.14 13.92
C LEU A 69 6.74 -10.48 13.77
N VAL A 70 7.78 -10.71 14.57
CA VAL A 70 8.66 -11.88 14.41
C VAL A 70 8.79 -12.66 15.72
N SER A 71 9.32 -12.05 16.79
CA SER A 71 9.69 -12.77 18.00
C SER A 71 8.48 -13.25 18.80
N LYS A 72 7.42 -12.46 18.86
CA LYS A 72 6.17 -12.72 19.57
C LYS A 72 4.95 -12.72 18.63
N ALA A 73 5.17 -13.04 17.36
CA ALA A 73 4.14 -12.94 16.32
C ALA A 73 2.83 -13.72 16.64
N ASP A 74 2.90 -14.77 17.43
CA ASP A 74 1.73 -15.53 17.85
C ASP A 74 0.91 -14.84 18.94
N ASN A 75 1.52 -13.89 19.67
CA ASN A 75 0.82 -13.06 20.65
C ASN A 75 0.13 -11.83 20.01
N TYR A 76 0.32 -11.57 18.72
CA TYR A 76 -0.16 -10.36 18.06
C TYR A 76 -0.93 -10.68 16.79
N ILE A 77 -2.24 -10.85 16.94
CA ILE A 77 -3.13 -11.10 15.80
C ILE A 77 -3.45 -9.82 15.05
N LYS A 78 -3.83 -9.94 13.79
CA LYS A 78 -4.21 -8.79 12.97
C LYS A 78 -5.56 -8.21 13.43
N TYR A 79 -5.71 -6.88 13.31
CA TYR A 79 -6.96 -6.20 13.52
C TYR A 79 -7.57 -5.77 12.18
N PHE A 80 -8.72 -6.34 11.83
CA PHE A 80 -9.36 -6.11 10.54
C PHE A 80 -10.86 -5.87 10.59
N ASP A 81 -11.44 -5.57 11.75
CA ASP A 81 -12.89 -5.40 11.84
C ASP A 81 -13.40 -4.31 10.89
N GLY A 82 -12.63 -3.24 10.68
CA GLY A 82 -12.95 -2.19 9.72
C GLY A 82 -12.85 -2.62 8.24
N LEU A 83 -12.12 -3.70 7.93
CA LEU A 83 -11.90 -4.18 6.56
C LEU A 83 -12.76 -5.40 6.20
N LYS A 84 -13.38 -6.05 7.18
CA LYS A 84 -14.31 -7.17 6.92
C LYS A 84 -15.45 -6.84 5.95
N PRO A 85 -16.07 -5.65 6.00
CA PRO A 85 -17.11 -5.30 5.02
C PRO A 85 -16.59 -5.29 3.58
N ILE A 86 -15.31 -4.96 3.37
CA ILE A 86 -14.67 -4.89 2.04
C ILE A 86 -14.28 -6.30 1.56
N PHE A 87 -13.59 -7.06 2.42
CA PHE A 87 -12.88 -8.28 2.06
C PHE A 87 -13.59 -9.56 2.52
N GLY A 88 -14.67 -9.44 3.27
CA GLY A 88 -15.38 -10.62 3.79
C GLY A 88 -14.47 -11.54 4.60
N LYS A 89 -14.41 -12.81 4.21
CA LYS A 89 -13.60 -13.87 4.80
C LYS A 89 -12.23 -14.06 4.10
N ALA A 90 -11.76 -13.08 3.32
CA ALA A 90 -10.47 -13.22 2.63
C ALA A 90 -9.30 -13.51 3.60
N MET A 91 -8.22 -14.09 3.08
CA MET A 91 -7.00 -14.43 3.83
C MET A 91 -6.50 -13.28 4.73
N ILE A 92 -6.67 -12.02 4.29
CA ILE A 92 -6.22 -10.86 5.04
C ILE A 92 -6.98 -10.71 6.37
N THR A 93 -8.23 -11.17 6.46
CA THR A 93 -9.09 -11.04 7.64
C THR A 93 -9.01 -12.22 8.62
N HIS A 94 -8.19 -13.23 8.32
CA HIS A 94 -7.99 -14.41 9.16
C HIS A 94 -6.63 -14.42 9.86
N ASP A 95 -6.57 -15.19 10.97
CA ASP A 95 -5.36 -15.45 11.74
C ASP A 95 -5.20 -16.94 12.08
N GLY A 96 -4.06 -17.29 12.68
CA GLY A 96 -3.78 -18.64 13.19
C GLY A 96 -3.75 -19.70 12.09
N VAL A 97 -4.26 -20.88 12.42
CA VAL A 97 -4.27 -22.07 11.54
C VAL A 97 -5.11 -21.83 10.28
N LEU A 98 -6.27 -21.18 10.43
CA LEU A 98 -7.15 -20.90 9.29
C LEU A 98 -6.47 -20.01 8.25
N TRP A 99 -5.79 -18.95 8.69
CA TRP A 99 -4.99 -18.14 7.80
C TRP A 99 -3.94 -18.96 7.03
N GLN A 100 -3.26 -19.90 7.71
CA GLN A 100 -2.26 -20.76 7.04
C GLN A 100 -2.90 -21.64 5.97
N LYS A 101 -4.02 -22.30 6.30
CA LYS A 101 -4.77 -23.13 5.36
C LYS A 101 -5.21 -22.36 4.11
N ILE A 102 -5.64 -21.10 4.28
CA ILE A 102 -6.09 -20.26 3.17
C ILE A 102 -4.88 -19.74 2.37
N ARG A 103 -3.77 -19.36 3.02
CA ARG A 103 -2.59 -18.80 2.37
C ARG A 103 -1.81 -19.82 1.54
N MET A 104 -1.63 -21.02 2.06
CA MET A 104 -0.74 -22.02 1.46
C MET A 104 -1.08 -22.38 0.01
N PRO A 105 -2.35 -22.63 -0.36
CA PRO A 105 -2.71 -22.93 -1.74
C PRO A 105 -2.40 -21.79 -2.72
N GLN A 106 -2.45 -20.54 -2.27
CA GLN A 106 -2.29 -19.35 -3.09
C GLN A 106 -0.83 -18.88 -3.21
N GLN A 107 0.01 -19.26 -2.26
CA GLN A 107 1.41 -18.80 -2.19
C GLN A 107 2.25 -19.12 -3.44
N PRO A 108 2.08 -20.25 -4.14
CA PRO A 108 2.84 -20.55 -5.35
C PRO A 108 2.71 -19.50 -6.47
N ALA A 109 1.56 -18.81 -6.59
CA ALA A 109 1.36 -17.73 -7.56
C ALA A 109 2.30 -16.52 -7.32
N PHE A 110 2.85 -16.37 -6.13
CA PHE A 110 3.73 -15.25 -5.77
C PHE A 110 5.20 -15.66 -5.62
N HIS A 111 5.54 -16.89 -6.04
CA HIS A 111 6.92 -17.33 -6.05
C HIS A 111 7.72 -16.58 -7.13
N PRO A 112 8.98 -16.19 -6.88
CA PRO A 112 9.80 -15.47 -7.86
C PRO A 112 9.90 -16.15 -9.23
N ASP A 113 9.83 -17.47 -9.30
CA ASP A 113 9.85 -18.22 -10.57
C ASP A 113 8.66 -17.90 -11.49
N MET A 114 7.54 -17.42 -10.91
CA MET A 114 6.37 -17.00 -11.68
C MET A 114 6.58 -15.67 -12.40
N PHE A 115 7.55 -14.86 -12.00
CA PHE A 115 7.72 -13.53 -12.58
C PHE A 115 8.10 -13.58 -14.06
N ALA A 116 8.85 -14.60 -14.47
CA ALA A 116 9.14 -14.82 -15.90
C ALA A 116 7.85 -15.07 -16.72
N GLU A 117 6.86 -15.73 -16.13
CA GLU A 117 5.56 -15.99 -16.76
C GLU A 117 4.68 -14.72 -16.74
N TYR A 118 4.80 -13.83 -15.72
CA TYR A 118 3.94 -12.66 -15.55
C TYR A 118 4.42 -11.43 -16.34
N ILE A 119 5.73 -11.27 -16.51
CA ILE A 119 6.29 -10.08 -17.17
C ILE A 119 5.69 -9.79 -18.55
N PRO A 120 5.45 -10.75 -19.45
CA PRO A 120 4.79 -10.47 -20.72
C PRO A 120 3.44 -9.78 -20.56
N TYR A 121 2.65 -10.13 -19.56
CA TYR A 121 1.33 -9.53 -19.28
C TYR A 121 1.44 -8.15 -18.64
N PHE A 122 2.45 -7.92 -17.80
CA PHE A 122 2.77 -6.58 -17.31
C PHE A 122 3.17 -5.67 -18.47
N LEU A 123 4.00 -6.15 -19.38
CA LEU A 123 4.44 -5.37 -20.53
C LEU A 123 3.27 -5.02 -21.45
N GLU A 124 2.35 -5.93 -21.68
CA GLU A 124 1.15 -5.67 -22.48
C GLU A 124 0.29 -4.57 -21.84
N ALA A 125 0.03 -4.65 -20.53
CA ALA A 125 -0.71 -3.63 -19.80
C ALA A 125 0.00 -2.26 -19.86
N ILE A 126 1.33 -2.25 -19.67
CA ILE A 126 2.15 -1.03 -19.75
C ILE A 126 2.10 -0.44 -21.16
N GLN A 127 2.22 -1.26 -22.22
CA GLN A 127 2.14 -0.81 -23.61
C GLN A 127 0.78 -0.19 -23.93
N SER A 128 -0.32 -0.81 -23.47
CA SER A 128 -1.66 -0.26 -23.60
C SER A 128 -1.78 1.10 -22.91
N LYS A 129 -1.21 1.23 -21.72
CA LYS A 129 -1.16 2.51 -21.00
C LYS A 129 -0.30 3.55 -21.74
N MET A 130 0.85 3.15 -22.29
CA MET A 130 1.71 4.03 -23.07
C MET A 130 1.00 4.55 -24.33
N ALA A 131 0.18 3.73 -24.99
CA ALA A 131 -0.61 4.16 -26.14
C ALA A 131 -1.63 5.24 -25.75
N LEU A 132 -2.30 5.10 -24.60
CA LEU A 132 -3.18 6.13 -24.05
C LEU A 132 -2.41 7.42 -23.72
N TRP A 133 -1.26 7.30 -23.07
CA TRP A 133 -0.45 8.46 -22.72
C TRP A 133 0.10 9.22 -23.94
N ALA A 134 0.39 8.51 -25.03
CA ALA A 134 0.75 9.16 -26.30
C ALA A 134 -0.39 10.04 -26.87
N GLN A 135 -1.64 9.65 -26.64
CA GLN A 135 -2.79 10.48 -26.98
C GLN A 135 -2.91 11.69 -26.07
N LEU A 136 -2.79 11.50 -24.74
CA LEU A 136 -2.80 12.59 -23.76
C LEU A 136 -1.65 13.58 -23.99
N ALA A 137 -0.48 13.12 -24.45
CA ALA A 137 0.64 13.99 -24.81
C ALA A 137 0.31 14.91 -25.99
N LYS A 138 -0.50 14.45 -26.96
CA LYS A 138 -0.92 15.27 -28.11
C LYS A 138 -1.96 16.32 -27.73
N THR A 139 -2.87 16.00 -26.81
CA THR A 139 -3.93 16.94 -26.38
C THR A 139 -3.42 17.94 -25.34
N GLY A 140 -2.40 17.59 -24.57
CA GLY A 140 -1.89 18.40 -23.45
C GLY A 140 -2.86 18.48 -22.28
N GLU A 141 -3.86 17.62 -22.23
CA GLU A 141 -4.84 17.58 -21.15
C GLU A 141 -4.21 17.23 -19.81
N THR A 142 -4.75 17.81 -18.74
CA THR A 142 -4.40 17.46 -17.37
C THR A 142 -5.25 16.27 -16.92
N PHE A 143 -4.61 15.29 -16.28
CA PHE A 143 -5.26 14.10 -15.78
C PHE A 143 -4.78 13.73 -14.37
N GLU A 144 -5.54 12.87 -13.69
CA GLU A 144 -5.21 12.38 -12.35
C GLU A 144 -4.28 11.16 -12.43
N MET A 145 -3.05 11.30 -11.92
CA MET A 145 -2.02 10.25 -12.03
C MET A 145 -2.40 9.00 -11.23
N VAL A 146 -3.00 9.13 -10.05
CA VAL A 146 -3.37 7.96 -9.24
C VAL A 146 -4.40 7.10 -9.97
N GLU A 147 -5.36 7.73 -10.68
CA GLU A 147 -6.32 6.99 -11.50
C GLU A 147 -5.64 6.25 -12.66
N GLN A 148 -4.68 6.89 -13.32
CA GLN A 148 -3.92 6.27 -14.41
C GLN A 148 -3.10 5.07 -13.95
N THR A 149 -2.41 5.20 -12.83
CA THR A 149 -1.61 4.10 -12.26
C THR A 149 -2.50 3.01 -11.66
N TRP A 150 -3.67 3.37 -11.11
CA TRP A 150 -4.65 2.41 -10.61
C TRP A 150 -5.21 1.52 -11.73
N THR A 151 -5.60 2.13 -12.84
CA THR A 151 -6.09 1.37 -14.01
C THR A 151 -5.02 0.49 -14.62
N LEU A 152 -3.75 0.92 -14.60
CA LEU A 152 -2.62 0.11 -15.03
C LEU A 152 -2.39 -1.10 -14.10
N ALA A 153 -2.36 -0.88 -12.78
CA ALA A 153 -2.16 -1.95 -11.81
C ALA A 153 -3.29 -2.99 -11.85
N ALA A 154 -4.56 -2.55 -12.02
CA ALA A 154 -5.70 -3.44 -12.16
C ALA A 154 -5.58 -4.32 -13.42
N ASP A 155 -5.15 -3.76 -14.55
CA ASP A 155 -4.95 -4.51 -15.80
C ASP A 155 -3.81 -5.54 -15.67
N MET A 156 -2.69 -5.14 -15.05
CA MET A 156 -1.59 -6.07 -14.76
C MET A 156 -2.05 -7.26 -13.90
N ILE A 157 -2.83 -7.02 -12.86
CA ILE A 157 -3.36 -8.09 -11.99
C ILE A 157 -4.32 -9.01 -12.73
N CYS A 158 -5.28 -8.45 -13.48
CA CYS A 158 -6.25 -9.24 -14.23
C CYS A 158 -5.54 -10.17 -15.23
N LYS A 159 -4.60 -9.63 -15.99
CA LYS A 159 -3.85 -10.40 -16.98
C LYS A 159 -2.91 -11.43 -16.36
N ALA A 160 -2.10 -11.02 -15.39
CA ALA A 160 -1.05 -11.88 -14.83
C ALA A 160 -1.59 -12.93 -13.86
N LEU A 161 -2.38 -12.53 -12.87
CA LEU A 161 -2.85 -13.43 -11.80
C LEU A 161 -4.12 -14.19 -12.16
N PHE A 162 -5.00 -13.61 -12.99
CA PHE A 162 -6.29 -14.22 -13.26
C PHE A 162 -6.43 -14.77 -14.68
N ASP A 163 -5.48 -14.47 -15.59
CA ASP A 163 -5.58 -14.82 -17.02
C ASP A 163 -6.87 -14.27 -17.66
N ARG A 164 -7.19 -13.03 -17.36
CA ARG A 164 -8.38 -12.34 -17.86
C ARG A 164 -8.02 -10.97 -18.41
N ASP A 165 -8.70 -10.56 -19.48
CA ASP A 165 -8.84 -9.14 -19.74
C ASP A 165 -9.72 -8.54 -18.66
N MET A 166 -9.56 -7.25 -18.36
CA MET A 166 -10.31 -6.60 -17.30
C MET A 166 -11.80 -6.51 -17.64
N PRO A 167 -12.69 -7.30 -17.00
CA PRO A 167 -14.09 -7.42 -17.41
C PRO A 167 -15.01 -6.35 -16.79
N PHE A 168 -14.43 -5.28 -16.25
CA PHE A 168 -15.15 -4.18 -15.60
C PHE A 168 -14.58 -2.83 -16.05
N ASN A 169 -15.36 -1.77 -15.86
CA ASN A 169 -14.89 -0.42 -16.13
C ASN A 169 -13.97 0.04 -14.97
N PRO A 170 -12.64 0.16 -15.20
CA PRO A 170 -11.69 0.48 -14.14
C PRO A 170 -11.90 1.88 -13.54
N HIS A 171 -12.38 2.84 -14.32
CA HIS A 171 -12.65 4.20 -13.83
C HIS A 171 -13.82 4.22 -12.85
N VAL A 172 -14.86 3.42 -13.11
CA VAL A 172 -16.01 3.26 -12.21
C VAL A 172 -15.56 2.60 -10.92
N VAL A 173 -14.79 1.50 -11.01
CA VAL A 173 -14.30 0.78 -9.84
C VAL A 173 -13.33 1.63 -9.02
N PHE A 174 -12.42 2.37 -9.65
CA PHE A 174 -11.56 3.34 -8.97
C PHE A 174 -12.36 4.36 -8.15
N LYS A 175 -13.39 4.97 -8.75
CA LYS A 175 -14.27 5.90 -8.05
C LYS A 175 -14.99 5.25 -6.87
N CYS A 176 -15.47 4.01 -7.04
CA CYS A 176 -16.11 3.25 -5.96
C CYS A 176 -15.14 2.98 -4.79
N VAL A 177 -13.93 2.50 -5.09
CA VAL A 177 -12.89 2.27 -4.09
C VAL A 177 -12.55 3.57 -3.35
N LYS A 178 -12.36 4.66 -4.09
CA LYS A 178 -12.10 5.98 -3.53
C LYS A 178 -13.25 6.47 -2.64
N THR A 179 -14.48 6.43 -3.14
CA THR A 179 -15.68 6.83 -2.38
C THR A 179 -15.80 6.05 -1.08
N TYR A 180 -15.66 4.72 -1.13
CA TYR A 180 -15.73 3.89 0.06
C TYR A 180 -14.61 4.21 1.05
N THR A 181 -13.38 4.36 0.56
CA THR A 181 -12.24 4.72 1.40
C THR A 181 -12.43 6.08 2.06
N ASP A 182 -12.91 7.06 1.32
CA ASP A 182 -13.21 8.39 1.83
C ASP A 182 -14.31 8.33 2.91
N VAL A 183 -15.40 7.59 2.70
CA VAL A 183 -16.49 7.43 3.68
C VAL A 183 -16.04 6.64 4.92
N MET A 184 -15.25 5.58 4.76
CA MET A 184 -14.71 4.81 5.91
C MET A 184 -13.81 5.66 6.80
N ASN A 185 -13.03 6.55 6.19
CA ASN A 185 -12.24 7.54 6.94
C ASN A 185 -13.13 8.57 7.63
N HIS A 186 -14.31 8.78 7.12
CA HIS A 186 -15.32 9.71 7.63
C HIS A 186 -16.34 9.04 8.57
N ARG A 187 -16.14 7.82 9.05
CA ARG A 187 -16.90 7.32 10.22
C ARG A 187 -16.73 8.23 11.44
N ASP A 188 -15.69 9.07 11.45
CA ASP A 188 -15.60 10.29 12.25
C ASP A 188 -16.35 11.51 11.64
N ILE A 189 -17.24 11.31 10.63
CA ILE A 189 -18.01 12.40 9.98
C ILE A 189 -18.74 13.27 11.02
N ARG A 190 -19.29 12.69 12.09
CA ARG A 190 -19.95 13.47 13.15
C ARG A 190 -18.99 14.47 13.78
N LEU A 191 -17.77 14.06 14.03
CA LEU A 191 -16.73 14.90 14.63
C LEU A 191 -16.22 15.97 13.66
N ARG A 192 -16.09 15.62 12.38
CA ARG A 192 -15.65 16.54 11.33
C ARG A 192 -16.76 17.52 10.93
N LYS A 193 -18.01 17.09 10.85
CA LYS A 193 -19.17 17.99 10.67
C LYS A 193 -19.29 19.00 11.83
N GLN A 194 -19.03 18.57 13.06
CA GLN A 194 -18.95 19.49 14.20
C GLN A 194 -17.77 20.47 14.09
N ALA A 195 -16.70 20.08 13.36
CA ALA A 195 -15.57 20.95 13.04
C ALA A 195 -15.82 21.88 11.83
N GLY A 196 -17.01 21.84 11.21
CA GLY A 196 -17.38 22.70 10.09
C GLY A 196 -16.85 22.24 8.72
N GLU A 197 -16.38 20.98 8.60
CA GLU A 197 -15.98 20.44 7.30
C GLU A 197 -17.22 20.02 6.48
N VAL A 198 -17.27 20.43 5.20
CA VAL A 198 -18.31 20.05 4.25
C VAL A 198 -17.90 18.75 3.53
N PHE A 199 -18.74 17.72 3.59
CA PHE A 199 -18.54 16.46 2.87
C PHE A 199 -19.62 16.29 1.82
N GLU A 200 -19.21 16.04 0.58
CA GLU A 200 -20.11 15.82 -0.56
C GLU A 200 -20.65 14.39 -0.63
N MET A 201 -19.99 13.40 0.07
CA MET A 201 -20.35 12.00 -0.01
C MET A 201 -21.15 11.52 1.19
N THR A 202 -22.14 10.65 0.95
CA THR A 202 -23.08 10.12 1.93
C THR A 202 -22.82 8.63 2.23
N GLU A 203 -23.45 8.09 3.27
CA GLU A 203 -23.48 6.64 3.54
C GLU A 203 -24.18 5.87 2.39
N GLU A 204 -25.13 6.49 1.71
CA GLU A 204 -25.79 5.92 0.52
C GLU A 204 -24.82 5.79 -0.65
N ASP A 205 -23.95 6.77 -0.87
CA ASP A 205 -22.89 6.69 -1.89
C ASP A 205 -21.90 5.56 -1.60
N ALA A 206 -21.58 5.37 -0.33
CA ALA A 206 -20.73 4.25 0.08
C ALA A 206 -21.41 2.90 -0.14
N ALA A 207 -22.72 2.79 0.14
CA ALA A 207 -23.49 1.57 -0.10
C ALA A 207 -23.53 1.23 -1.60
N LYS A 208 -23.83 2.20 -2.46
CA LYS A 208 -23.79 2.04 -3.93
C LYS A 208 -22.40 1.63 -4.43
N ALA A 209 -21.35 2.25 -3.89
CA ALA A 209 -19.98 1.88 -4.22
C ALA A 209 -19.67 0.43 -3.85
N MET A 210 -20.18 -0.06 -2.71
CA MET A 210 -20.02 -1.46 -2.29
C MET A 210 -20.81 -2.43 -3.15
N GLU A 211 -21.98 -2.06 -3.69
CA GLU A 211 -22.72 -2.89 -4.65
C GLU A 211 -21.92 -3.07 -5.95
N VAL A 212 -21.36 -1.98 -6.49
CA VAL A 212 -20.46 -2.06 -7.66
C VAL A 212 -19.26 -2.93 -7.34
N TRP A 213 -18.61 -2.72 -6.19
CA TRP A 213 -17.47 -3.53 -5.76
C TRP A 213 -17.81 -5.02 -5.64
N ALA A 214 -18.98 -5.36 -5.12
CA ALA A 214 -19.43 -6.74 -4.96
C ALA A 214 -19.62 -7.45 -6.31
N SER A 215 -19.89 -6.72 -7.40
CA SER A 215 -20.05 -7.29 -8.74
C SER A 215 -18.73 -7.59 -9.47
N VAL A 216 -17.62 -7.01 -9.02
CA VAL A 216 -16.31 -7.12 -9.69
C VAL A 216 -15.73 -8.55 -9.65
N PRO A 217 -15.61 -9.25 -8.49
CA PRO A 217 -15.07 -10.60 -8.47
C PRO A 217 -15.88 -11.62 -9.29
N PRO A 218 -17.22 -11.65 -9.22
CA PRO A 218 -18.00 -12.51 -10.08
C PRO A 218 -17.77 -12.25 -11.58
N SER A 219 -17.58 -11.00 -12.00
CA SER A 219 -17.27 -10.69 -13.39
C SER A 219 -15.91 -11.23 -13.84
N VAL A 220 -14.91 -11.22 -12.94
CA VAL A 220 -13.59 -11.80 -13.23
C VAL A 220 -13.66 -13.33 -13.32
N ILE A 221 -14.40 -13.99 -12.42
CA ILE A 221 -14.59 -15.44 -12.46
C ILE A 221 -15.32 -15.87 -13.74
N GLY A 222 -16.37 -15.14 -14.13
CA GLY A 222 -17.20 -15.46 -15.29
C GLY A 222 -16.62 -15.06 -16.65
N ALA A 223 -15.55 -14.28 -16.68
CA ALA A 223 -14.91 -13.89 -17.93
C ALA A 223 -14.14 -15.05 -18.57
N ASP A 224 -14.04 -15.06 -19.89
CA ASP A 224 -13.26 -16.06 -20.61
C ASP A 224 -11.77 -15.93 -20.29
N PRO A 225 -11.05 -17.06 -20.10
CA PRO A 225 -9.61 -17.01 -19.94
C PRO A 225 -8.93 -16.57 -21.25
N ARG A 226 -7.83 -15.85 -21.14
CA ARG A 226 -7.07 -15.35 -22.30
C ARG A 226 -6.31 -16.47 -23.00
N GLU A 227 -5.59 -17.30 -22.23
CA GLU A 227 -4.65 -18.30 -22.72
C GLU A 227 -4.80 -19.65 -22.04
N HIS A 228 -5.78 -19.82 -21.13
CA HIS A 228 -6.01 -21.06 -20.38
C HIS A 228 -4.78 -21.53 -19.57
N ARG A 229 -4.03 -20.59 -18.97
CA ARG A 229 -2.84 -20.92 -18.17
C ARG A 229 -3.22 -21.71 -16.90
N GLU A 230 -2.47 -22.77 -16.62
CA GLU A 230 -2.74 -23.67 -15.49
C GLU A 230 -2.22 -23.15 -14.12
N ARG A 231 -1.19 -22.30 -14.14
CA ARG A 231 -0.50 -21.82 -12.92
C ARG A 231 -0.87 -20.40 -12.54
N THR A 232 -2.12 -20.00 -12.74
CA THR A 232 -2.60 -18.67 -12.30
C THR A 232 -3.10 -18.72 -10.87
N LEU A 233 -3.14 -17.55 -10.21
CA LEU A 233 -3.76 -17.44 -8.89
C LEU A 233 -5.22 -17.89 -8.90
N LEU A 234 -5.98 -17.54 -9.96
CA LEU A 234 -7.38 -17.95 -10.09
C LEU A 234 -7.52 -19.48 -10.13
N LYS A 235 -6.64 -20.17 -10.89
CA LYS A 235 -6.62 -21.64 -10.93
C LYS A 235 -6.27 -22.27 -9.59
N LEU A 236 -5.35 -21.67 -8.83
CA LEU A 236 -5.02 -22.14 -7.48
C LEU A 236 -6.19 -21.93 -6.50
N ILE A 237 -6.93 -20.84 -6.61
CA ILE A 237 -8.15 -20.58 -5.84
C ILE A 237 -9.24 -21.59 -6.21
N GLU A 238 -9.49 -21.83 -7.50
CA GLU A 238 -10.44 -22.83 -7.99
C GLU A 238 -10.10 -24.24 -7.48
N ALA A 239 -8.82 -24.60 -7.50
CA ALA A 239 -8.35 -25.88 -6.96
C ALA A 239 -8.58 -25.99 -5.44
N ALA A 240 -8.34 -24.92 -4.69
CA ALA A 240 -8.57 -24.87 -3.24
C ALA A 240 -10.05 -25.01 -2.88
N VAL A 241 -10.98 -24.44 -3.66
CA VAL A 241 -12.44 -24.62 -3.48
C VAL A 241 -12.85 -26.09 -3.63
N ASN A 242 -12.17 -26.84 -4.48
CA ASN A 242 -12.46 -28.24 -4.76
C ASN A 242 -11.64 -29.21 -3.88
N ASP A 243 -10.79 -28.72 -2.99
CA ASP A 243 -9.98 -29.56 -2.09
C ASP A 243 -10.75 -29.91 -0.80
N PRO A 244 -11.13 -31.18 -0.61
CA PRO A 244 -11.86 -31.59 0.57
C PRO A 244 -11.06 -31.51 1.87
N SER A 245 -9.74 -31.33 1.80
CA SER A 245 -8.88 -31.15 2.96
C SER A 245 -8.94 -29.73 3.53
N ILE A 246 -9.55 -28.78 2.79
CA ILE A 246 -9.71 -27.38 3.18
C ILE A 246 -11.19 -26.98 3.08
N PRO A 247 -12.08 -27.58 3.88
CA PRO A 247 -13.53 -27.33 3.79
C PRO A 247 -13.91 -25.86 4.07
N GLU A 248 -13.02 -25.11 4.69
CA GLU A 248 -13.18 -23.67 4.95
C GLU A 248 -13.02 -22.83 3.67
N PHE A 249 -12.45 -23.40 2.58
CA PHE A 249 -12.23 -22.70 1.32
C PHE A 249 -13.39 -22.97 0.35
N ASP A 250 -14.52 -22.32 0.58
CA ASP A 250 -15.71 -22.44 -0.25
C ASP A 250 -15.76 -21.41 -1.39
N SER A 251 -16.80 -21.44 -2.21
CA SER A 251 -16.97 -20.50 -3.32
C SER A 251 -17.08 -19.02 -2.85
N GLN A 252 -17.63 -18.78 -1.65
CA GLN A 252 -17.66 -17.44 -1.08
C GLN A 252 -16.26 -16.97 -0.67
N GLN A 253 -15.43 -17.89 -0.14
CA GLN A 253 -14.03 -17.62 0.15
C GLN A 253 -13.28 -17.21 -1.14
N ALA A 254 -13.51 -17.90 -2.25
CA ALA A 254 -12.89 -17.54 -3.54
C ALA A 254 -13.27 -16.12 -3.98
N ILE A 255 -14.54 -15.73 -3.89
CA ILE A 255 -15.00 -14.37 -4.18
C ILE A 255 -14.29 -13.34 -3.28
N ASP A 256 -14.18 -13.64 -1.98
CA ASP A 256 -13.57 -12.74 -1.02
C ASP A 256 -12.04 -12.64 -1.22
N GLU A 257 -11.37 -13.74 -1.64
CA GLU A 257 -9.96 -13.70 -2.04
C GLU A 257 -9.73 -12.80 -3.26
N LEU A 258 -10.59 -12.86 -4.27
CA LEU A 258 -10.49 -11.97 -5.43
C LEU A 258 -10.67 -10.49 -5.02
N LYS A 259 -11.63 -10.18 -4.13
CA LYS A 259 -11.76 -8.82 -3.57
C LYS A 259 -10.45 -8.34 -2.96
N GLN A 260 -9.82 -9.19 -2.13
CA GLN A 260 -8.56 -8.87 -1.49
C GLN A 260 -7.46 -8.56 -2.52
N TYR A 261 -7.27 -9.41 -3.52
CA TYR A 261 -6.20 -9.23 -4.50
C TYR A 261 -6.45 -8.04 -5.43
N LEU A 262 -7.69 -7.85 -5.88
CA LEU A 262 -8.07 -6.72 -6.72
C LEU A 262 -7.90 -5.37 -6.01
N TRP A 263 -8.22 -5.30 -4.72
CA TRP A 263 -8.04 -4.04 -3.99
C TRP A 263 -6.60 -3.85 -3.52
N ALA A 264 -6.11 -4.77 -2.68
CA ALA A 264 -4.82 -4.58 -2.02
C ALA A 264 -3.65 -4.55 -3.02
N GLY A 265 -3.71 -5.35 -4.09
CA GLY A 265 -2.69 -5.36 -5.13
C GLY A 265 -2.75 -4.15 -6.04
N THR A 266 -3.94 -3.66 -6.35
CA THR A 266 -4.12 -2.50 -7.25
C THR A 266 -3.78 -1.19 -6.56
N GLU A 267 -4.43 -0.90 -5.43
CA GLU A 267 -4.31 0.38 -4.72
C GLU A 267 -2.88 0.69 -4.28
N THR A 268 -2.21 -0.26 -3.64
CA THR A 268 -0.86 -0.03 -3.11
C THR A 268 0.20 0.08 -4.21
N THR A 269 0.08 -0.72 -5.27
CA THR A 269 0.96 -0.66 -6.44
C THR A 269 0.78 0.66 -7.18
N ALA A 270 -0.46 1.08 -7.40
CA ALA A 270 -0.81 2.34 -8.05
C ALA A 270 -0.25 3.55 -7.30
N LEU A 271 -0.43 3.61 -5.98
CA LEU A 271 0.09 4.70 -5.15
C LEU A 271 1.63 4.75 -5.18
N THR A 272 2.29 3.60 -5.15
CA THR A 272 3.76 3.53 -5.26
C THR A 272 4.23 4.12 -6.60
N LEU A 273 3.62 3.72 -7.71
CA LEU A 273 3.98 4.23 -9.03
C LEU A 273 3.66 5.72 -9.20
N ALA A 274 2.49 6.16 -8.72
CA ALA A 274 2.08 7.57 -8.79
C ALA A 274 3.05 8.48 -8.03
N TRP A 275 3.44 8.11 -6.81
CA TRP A 275 4.44 8.84 -6.03
C TRP A 275 5.85 8.77 -6.65
N ALA A 276 6.24 7.64 -7.26
CA ALA A 276 7.51 7.55 -7.99
C ALA A 276 7.56 8.49 -9.20
N LEU A 277 6.46 8.59 -9.95
CA LEU A 277 6.31 9.53 -11.06
C LEU A 277 6.30 10.99 -10.57
N TYR A 278 5.67 11.26 -9.42
CA TYR A 278 5.72 12.57 -8.79
C TYR A 278 7.15 12.96 -8.41
N GLU A 279 7.88 12.11 -7.72
CA GLU A 279 9.25 12.40 -7.28
C GLU A 279 10.22 12.55 -8.45
N THR A 280 10.08 11.71 -9.48
CA THR A 280 10.92 11.81 -10.69
C THR A 280 10.55 13.01 -11.55
N SER A 281 9.29 13.46 -11.57
CA SER A 281 8.89 14.68 -12.30
C SER A 281 9.53 15.95 -11.72
N ARG A 282 9.81 15.97 -10.42
CA ARG A 282 10.46 17.08 -9.71
C ARG A 282 11.98 17.01 -9.75
N ARG A 283 12.55 15.89 -10.20
CA ARG A 283 14.00 15.61 -10.26
C ARG A 283 14.38 15.09 -11.63
N PRO A 284 14.58 16.00 -12.60
CA PRO A 284 14.90 15.59 -13.97
C PRO A 284 16.12 14.69 -14.09
N GLU A 285 17.12 14.87 -13.20
CA GLU A 285 18.32 14.06 -13.13
C GLU A 285 18.02 12.60 -12.72
N ALA A 286 17.06 12.39 -11.80
CA ALA A 286 16.63 11.04 -11.40
C ALA A 286 15.84 10.36 -12.54
N ALA A 287 14.93 11.10 -13.19
CA ALA A 287 14.19 10.60 -14.33
C ALA A 287 15.12 10.21 -15.48
N GLU A 288 16.12 11.06 -15.78
CA GLU A 288 17.10 10.81 -16.82
C GLU A 288 17.98 9.59 -16.52
N ARG A 289 18.33 9.39 -15.26
CA ARG A 289 19.11 8.22 -14.84
C ARG A 289 18.31 6.93 -14.97
N VAL A 290 17.02 6.93 -14.62
CA VAL A 290 16.11 5.79 -14.87
C VAL A 290 16.02 5.49 -16.36
N ARG A 291 15.89 6.51 -17.21
CA ARG A 291 15.82 6.38 -18.66
C ARG A 291 17.07 5.71 -19.23
N ARG A 292 18.26 6.25 -18.88
CA ARG A 292 19.54 5.68 -19.33
C ARG A 292 19.76 4.25 -18.87
N GLU A 293 19.43 3.95 -17.61
CA GLU A 293 19.53 2.59 -17.09
C GLU A 293 18.67 1.62 -17.93
N GLY A 294 17.46 2.00 -18.30
CA GLY A 294 16.61 1.20 -19.18
C GLY A 294 17.23 1.01 -20.59
N GLU A 295 17.84 2.06 -21.15
CA GLU A 295 18.55 1.98 -22.43
C GLU A 295 19.73 1.00 -22.36
N GLU A 296 20.53 1.07 -21.30
CA GLU A 296 21.70 0.21 -21.11
C GLU A 296 21.32 -1.24 -20.84
N VAL A 297 20.22 -1.50 -20.12
CA VAL A 297 19.85 -2.86 -19.67
C VAL A 297 19.09 -3.64 -20.74
N TYR A 298 18.10 -3.03 -21.40
CA TYR A 298 17.27 -3.75 -22.37
C TYR A 298 17.14 -3.08 -23.74
N GLY A 299 17.62 -1.84 -23.91
CA GLY A 299 17.57 -1.13 -25.20
C GLY A 299 16.15 -1.03 -25.76
N ASP A 300 15.98 -1.35 -27.04
CA ASP A 300 14.69 -1.28 -27.73
C ASP A 300 13.88 -2.58 -27.65
N ARG A 301 14.46 -3.66 -27.11
CA ARG A 301 13.73 -4.92 -26.90
C ARG A 301 12.84 -4.85 -25.66
N PRO A 302 11.77 -5.62 -25.58
CA PRO A 302 11.01 -5.78 -24.35
C PRO A 302 11.90 -6.31 -23.21
N PRO A 303 11.80 -5.76 -21.98
CA PRO A 303 12.53 -6.31 -20.85
C PRO A 303 12.01 -7.70 -20.45
N THR A 304 12.91 -8.49 -19.87
CA THR A 304 12.66 -9.84 -19.38
C THR A 304 12.90 -9.93 -17.88
N ALA A 305 12.61 -11.08 -17.26
CA ALA A 305 12.89 -11.30 -15.83
C ALA A 305 14.39 -11.15 -15.49
N ALA A 306 15.29 -11.50 -16.41
CA ALA A 306 16.73 -11.35 -16.21
C ALA A 306 17.15 -9.87 -16.10
N ASP A 307 16.46 -8.97 -16.80
CA ASP A 307 16.78 -7.55 -16.83
C ASP A 307 16.42 -6.83 -15.52
N TYR A 308 15.49 -7.37 -14.74
CA TYR A 308 15.08 -6.78 -13.46
C TYR A 308 16.27 -6.55 -12.52
N SER A 309 17.24 -7.44 -12.50
CA SER A 309 18.44 -7.29 -11.67
C SER A 309 19.32 -6.10 -12.09
N GLY A 310 19.35 -5.81 -13.39
CA GLY A 310 20.09 -4.69 -13.98
C GLY A 310 19.48 -3.33 -13.71
N LEU A 311 18.16 -3.24 -13.47
CA LEU A 311 17.43 -2.00 -13.17
C LEU A 311 17.64 -1.55 -11.71
N ALA A 312 18.90 -1.45 -11.28
CA ALA A 312 19.25 -1.22 -9.88
C ALA A 312 18.85 0.16 -9.38
N TYR A 313 19.02 1.21 -10.19
CA TYR A 313 18.64 2.57 -9.81
C TYR A 313 17.12 2.76 -9.85
N THR A 314 16.46 2.21 -10.85
CA THR A 314 14.98 2.23 -10.94
C THR A 314 14.35 1.56 -9.71
N ARG A 315 14.88 0.40 -9.30
CA ARG A 315 14.46 -0.25 -8.04
C ARG A 315 14.74 0.62 -6.81
N ALA A 316 15.88 1.30 -6.79
CA ALA A 316 16.23 2.23 -5.73
C ALA A 316 15.25 3.41 -5.64
N VAL A 317 14.79 3.95 -6.78
CA VAL A 317 13.72 4.96 -6.85
C VAL A 317 12.42 4.43 -6.24
N ILE A 318 12.00 3.22 -6.60
CA ILE A 318 10.78 2.60 -6.03
C ILE A 318 10.92 2.38 -4.51
N GLN A 319 12.08 1.92 -4.05
CA GLN A 319 12.32 1.69 -2.62
C GLN A 319 12.30 3.01 -1.83
N GLU A 320 12.93 4.06 -2.35
CA GLU A 320 12.93 5.38 -1.72
C GLU A 320 11.53 6.01 -1.73
N THR A 321 10.77 5.81 -2.79
CA THR A 321 9.37 6.21 -2.85
C THR A 321 8.56 5.54 -1.73
N MET A 322 8.67 4.23 -1.56
CA MET A 322 7.97 3.52 -0.49
C MET A 322 8.49 3.87 0.92
N ARG A 323 9.71 4.37 1.06
CA ARG A 323 10.20 4.90 2.32
C ARG A 323 9.51 6.20 2.69
N ILE A 324 9.44 7.16 1.75
CA ILE A 324 8.85 8.48 2.00
C ILE A 324 7.31 8.40 2.00
N TYR A 325 6.72 7.65 1.05
CA TYR A 325 5.29 7.49 0.87
C TYR A 325 4.87 6.02 0.96
N PRO A 326 5.05 5.35 2.12
CA PRO A 326 4.61 3.96 2.25
C PRO A 326 3.09 3.88 2.07
N PRO A 327 2.59 3.12 1.08
CA PRO A 327 1.14 3.00 0.89
C PRO A 327 0.41 2.56 2.16
N ILE A 328 1.04 1.69 2.95
CA ILE A 328 0.57 1.31 4.30
C ILE A 328 1.50 1.97 5.33
N TRP A 329 1.04 3.08 5.88
CA TRP A 329 1.80 3.91 6.82
C TRP A 329 1.97 3.30 8.22
N GLY A 330 1.10 2.33 8.58
CA GLY A 330 1.13 1.65 9.87
C GLY A 330 0.46 0.29 9.84
N LEU A 331 0.86 -0.59 10.75
CA LEU A 331 0.30 -1.93 10.90
C LEU A 331 -0.34 -2.07 12.29
N ILE A 332 -1.57 -2.54 12.35
CA ILE A 332 -2.28 -2.74 13.62
C ILE A 332 -2.27 -4.21 13.99
N ARG A 333 -2.00 -4.48 15.28
CA ARG A 333 -2.10 -5.80 15.91
C ARG A 333 -2.92 -5.69 17.19
N VAL A 334 -3.51 -6.81 17.60
CA VAL A 334 -4.16 -6.94 18.91
C VAL A 334 -3.40 -7.96 19.72
N ALA A 335 -3.04 -7.60 20.95
CA ALA A 335 -2.38 -8.51 21.87
C ALA A 335 -3.37 -9.58 22.37
N VAL A 336 -3.00 -10.85 22.29
CA VAL A 336 -3.80 -11.98 22.77
C VAL A 336 -3.55 -12.22 24.26
N ALA A 337 -2.30 -12.10 24.69
CA ALA A 337 -1.88 -12.25 26.09
C ALA A 337 -1.06 -11.06 26.54
N ALA A 338 -0.86 -10.94 27.85
CA ALA A 338 -0.05 -9.89 28.43
C ALA A 338 1.41 -9.95 27.91
N ASP A 339 2.00 -8.78 27.69
CA ASP A 339 3.40 -8.61 27.25
C ASP A 339 3.96 -7.28 27.76
N GLU A 340 5.20 -6.99 27.40
CA GLU A 340 5.86 -5.71 27.70
C GLU A 340 6.67 -5.27 26.48
N ILE A 341 6.52 -4.00 26.10
CA ILE A 341 7.28 -3.38 25.01
C ILE A 341 7.91 -2.09 25.53
N GLY A 342 9.24 -2.01 25.56
CA GLY A 342 9.96 -0.80 25.97
C GLY A 342 9.57 -0.29 27.38
N GLY A 343 9.36 -1.18 28.33
CA GLY A 343 8.91 -0.85 29.69
C GLY A 343 7.40 -0.57 29.84
N VAL A 344 6.65 -0.58 28.72
CA VAL A 344 5.19 -0.38 28.73
C VAL A 344 4.48 -1.72 28.76
N LYS A 345 3.63 -1.92 29.77
CA LYS A 345 2.79 -3.12 29.89
C LYS A 345 1.73 -3.13 28.77
N ILE A 346 1.60 -4.28 28.11
CA ILE A 346 0.60 -4.57 27.10
C ILE A 346 -0.42 -5.53 27.72
N ASN A 347 -1.69 -5.17 27.71
CA ASN A 347 -2.75 -6.02 28.20
C ASN A 347 -3.38 -6.83 27.06
N PRO A 348 -3.99 -8.00 27.35
CA PRO A 348 -4.83 -8.66 26.38
C PRO A 348 -5.92 -7.72 25.83
N GLY A 349 -6.09 -7.69 24.51
CA GLY A 349 -7.01 -6.78 23.82
C GLY A 349 -6.44 -5.39 23.48
N ASP A 350 -5.28 -5.01 23.99
CA ASP A 350 -4.62 -3.76 23.57
C ASP A 350 -4.30 -3.80 22.08
N ARG A 351 -4.52 -2.67 21.40
CA ARG A 351 -4.09 -2.47 20.01
C ARG A 351 -2.67 -1.93 19.98
N VAL A 352 -1.78 -2.64 19.32
CA VAL A 352 -0.41 -2.19 19.07
C VAL A 352 -0.30 -1.74 17.62
N THR A 353 -0.03 -0.45 17.42
CA THR A 353 0.14 0.17 16.09
C THR A 353 1.61 0.37 15.83
N LEU A 354 2.14 -0.38 14.86
CA LEU A 354 3.49 -0.22 14.36
C LEU A 354 3.51 0.97 13.39
N PHE A 355 4.04 2.09 13.82
CA PHE A 355 4.07 3.32 13.05
C PHE A 355 5.24 3.32 12.05
N GLY A 356 5.05 2.58 10.93
CA GLY A 356 6.06 2.41 9.88
C GLY A 356 6.51 3.72 9.27
N TYR A 357 5.58 4.64 8.97
CA TYR A 357 5.91 5.97 8.47
C TYR A 357 6.91 6.69 9.39
N GLY A 358 6.67 6.69 10.70
CA GLY A 358 7.58 7.31 11.67
C GLY A 358 8.98 6.68 11.66
N ALA A 359 9.07 5.36 11.57
CA ALA A 359 10.36 4.69 11.46
C ALA A 359 11.09 5.01 10.15
N HIS A 360 10.35 5.12 9.03
CA HIS A 360 10.89 5.48 7.72
C HIS A 360 11.40 6.93 7.64
N HIS A 361 10.92 7.83 8.52
CA HIS A 361 11.30 9.25 8.58
C HIS A 361 12.16 9.58 9.83
N ASN A 362 12.55 8.58 10.60
CA ASN A 362 13.36 8.82 11.80
C ASN A 362 14.83 9.10 11.43
N PRO A 363 15.38 10.30 11.75
CA PRO A 363 16.76 10.66 11.42
C PRO A 363 17.80 9.75 12.09
N LYS A 364 17.45 9.03 13.16
CA LYS A 364 18.29 8.00 13.79
C LYS A 364 18.64 6.86 12.83
N PHE A 365 17.72 6.52 11.91
CA PHE A 365 17.87 5.42 10.95
C PHE A 365 18.14 5.91 9.54
N TRP A 366 17.65 7.09 9.21
CA TRP A 366 17.66 7.68 7.88
C TRP A 366 18.21 9.11 7.96
N PRO A 367 19.52 9.34 7.78
CA PRO A 367 20.07 10.69 7.70
C PRO A 367 19.35 11.49 6.61
N GLU A 368 18.96 12.73 6.92
CA GLU A 368 18.18 13.61 6.04
C GLU A 368 16.92 12.89 5.50
N PRO A 369 15.99 12.51 6.41
CA PRO A 369 14.89 11.59 6.07
C PRO A 369 13.88 12.17 5.08
N GLU A 370 13.77 13.49 4.98
CA GLU A 370 12.85 14.17 4.05
C GLU A 370 13.43 14.27 2.62
N GLU A 371 14.72 13.99 2.44
CA GLU A 371 15.33 13.99 1.13
C GLU A 371 15.06 12.71 0.36
N PHE A 372 14.58 12.85 -0.86
CA PHE A 372 14.45 11.75 -1.80
C PHE A 372 15.81 11.40 -2.37
N ARG A 373 16.41 10.33 -1.88
CA ARG A 373 17.77 9.90 -2.21
C ARG A 373 17.82 8.40 -2.54
N PRO A 374 17.58 8.02 -3.80
CA PRO A 374 17.62 6.61 -4.23
C PRO A 374 18.96 5.91 -3.94
N GLU A 375 20.06 6.66 -3.86
CA GLU A 375 21.40 6.16 -3.58
C GLU A 375 21.51 5.42 -2.25
N ARG A 376 20.59 5.65 -1.32
CA ARG A 376 20.48 4.88 -0.05
C ARG A 376 20.31 3.39 -0.27
N TRP A 377 19.78 3.00 -1.42
CA TRP A 377 19.43 1.63 -1.80
C TRP A 377 20.45 0.98 -2.72
N MET A 378 21.43 1.74 -3.17
CA MET A 378 22.48 1.24 -4.05
C MET A 378 23.52 0.40 -3.30
N ALA A 379 24.31 -0.39 -4.03
CA ALA A 379 25.29 -1.30 -3.49
C ALA A 379 26.23 -0.60 -2.48
N GLY A 380 26.40 -1.22 -1.31
CA GLY A 380 27.22 -0.68 -0.19
C GLY A 380 26.45 0.17 0.81
N ALA A 381 25.52 1.04 0.38
CA ALA A 381 24.68 1.82 1.29
C ALA A 381 23.56 0.98 1.92
N ALA A 382 22.89 0.15 1.13
CA ALA A 382 21.83 -0.74 1.60
C ALA A 382 22.24 -1.70 2.73
N LYS A 383 23.51 -2.12 2.75
CA LYS A 383 24.05 -2.99 3.82
C LYS A 383 24.16 -2.31 5.19
N LYS A 384 24.11 -0.98 5.24
CA LYS A 384 24.22 -0.18 6.48
C LYS A 384 22.86 0.12 7.12
N GLN A 385 21.76 -0.24 6.47
CA GLN A 385 20.43 0.04 6.99
C GLN A 385 20.12 -0.82 8.22
N VAL A 386 19.50 -0.21 9.21
CA VAL A 386 19.06 -0.92 10.42
C VAL A 386 17.92 -1.86 10.05
N LYS A 387 18.06 -3.14 10.35
CA LYS A 387 17.02 -4.13 10.05
C LYS A 387 15.70 -3.74 10.73
N TYR A 388 14.60 -3.83 10.00
CA TYR A 388 13.25 -3.42 10.37
C TYR A 388 13.02 -1.90 10.46
N SER A 389 13.99 -1.03 10.15
CA SER A 389 13.72 0.40 9.97
C SER A 389 12.94 0.71 8.68
N TYR A 390 12.85 -0.28 7.77
CA TYR A 390 12.11 -0.23 6.52
C TYR A 390 11.22 -1.47 6.41
N ILE A 391 9.90 -1.29 6.51
CA ILE A 391 8.92 -2.37 6.57
C ILE A 391 7.67 -2.09 5.70
N PRO A 392 7.79 -1.61 4.44
CA PRO A 392 6.61 -1.27 3.63
C PRO A 392 5.71 -2.48 3.36
N PHE A 393 6.27 -3.69 3.40
CA PHE A 393 5.56 -4.96 3.24
C PHE A 393 5.33 -5.72 4.55
N GLY A 394 5.56 -5.06 5.69
CA GLY A 394 5.58 -5.72 6.99
C GLY A 394 6.78 -6.64 7.16
N ALA A 395 6.68 -7.60 8.10
CA ALA A 395 7.73 -8.57 8.36
C ALA A 395 7.16 -9.87 8.95
N GLY A 396 8.02 -10.91 9.06
CA GLY A 396 7.68 -12.21 9.63
C GLY A 396 6.71 -13.01 8.78
N LYS A 397 6.03 -13.97 9.44
CA LYS A 397 5.12 -14.91 8.75
C LYS A 397 3.93 -14.25 8.04
N ARG A 398 3.57 -13.04 8.49
CA ARG A 398 2.46 -12.24 7.95
C ARG A 398 2.91 -11.13 7.00
N SER A 399 4.13 -11.20 6.48
CA SER A 399 4.60 -10.29 5.43
C SER A 399 3.71 -10.35 4.18
N CYS A 400 3.69 -9.27 3.41
CA CYS A 400 2.91 -9.16 2.20
C CYS A 400 3.25 -10.29 1.22
N ILE A 401 2.22 -10.99 0.71
CA ILE A 401 2.39 -12.09 -0.25
C ILE A 401 2.82 -11.55 -1.63
N GLY A 402 2.30 -10.38 -2.03
CA GLY A 402 2.59 -9.73 -3.32
C GLY A 402 3.81 -8.79 -3.30
N GLY A 403 4.58 -8.72 -2.19
CA GLY A 403 5.60 -7.70 -2.04
C GLY A 403 6.71 -7.73 -3.10
N ALA A 404 7.17 -8.91 -3.49
CA ALA A 404 8.18 -9.05 -4.56
C ALA A 404 7.59 -8.73 -5.94
N MET A 405 6.39 -9.21 -6.22
CA MET A 405 5.68 -8.95 -7.47
C MET A 405 5.45 -7.45 -7.68
N SER A 406 4.94 -6.74 -6.67
CA SER A 406 4.71 -5.28 -6.72
C SER A 406 5.98 -4.50 -7.03
N GLN A 407 7.13 -4.93 -6.52
CA GLN A 407 8.42 -4.29 -6.85
C GLN A 407 8.79 -4.49 -8.33
N VAL A 408 8.55 -5.68 -8.89
CA VAL A 408 8.78 -5.95 -10.32
C VAL A 408 7.86 -5.10 -11.19
N GLU A 409 6.55 -5.11 -10.90
CA GLU A 409 5.54 -4.31 -11.61
C GLU A 409 5.92 -2.83 -11.66
N ASN A 410 6.16 -2.23 -10.49
CA ASN A 410 6.50 -0.81 -10.38
C ASN A 410 7.83 -0.46 -11.07
N THR A 411 8.84 -1.32 -10.96
CA THR A 411 10.15 -1.10 -11.57
C THR A 411 10.04 -1.10 -13.10
N LEU A 412 9.37 -2.09 -13.68
CA LEU A 412 9.17 -2.18 -15.12
C LEU A 412 8.31 -1.04 -15.65
N ALA A 413 7.20 -0.73 -14.96
CA ALA A 413 6.32 0.36 -15.33
C ALA A 413 7.05 1.72 -15.31
N LEU A 414 7.76 2.03 -14.22
CA LEU A 414 8.52 3.29 -14.12
C LEU A 414 9.58 3.39 -15.21
N SER A 415 10.37 2.33 -15.44
CA SER A 415 11.44 2.31 -16.43
C SER A 415 10.88 2.55 -17.84
N LEU A 416 9.84 1.82 -18.25
CA LEU A 416 9.25 1.93 -19.58
C LEU A 416 8.54 3.27 -19.82
N LEU A 417 7.79 3.76 -18.82
CA LEU A 417 7.07 5.02 -18.91
C LEU A 417 8.04 6.20 -19.05
N LEU A 418 9.10 6.25 -18.24
CA LEU A 418 10.08 7.36 -18.30
C LEU A 418 11.01 7.29 -19.52
N ARG A 419 11.16 6.15 -20.18
CA ARG A 419 11.88 6.06 -21.47
C ARG A 419 11.13 6.77 -22.59
N ARG A 420 9.82 6.76 -22.57
CA ARG A 420 9.01 7.35 -23.65
C ARG A 420 8.40 8.70 -23.29
N PHE A 421 8.14 8.95 -22.01
CA PHE A 421 7.39 10.12 -21.58
C PHE A 421 8.13 10.91 -20.50
N ARG A 422 7.86 12.21 -20.52
CA ARG A 422 8.18 13.12 -19.43
C ARG A 422 6.89 13.56 -18.74
N PRO A 423 6.58 12.97 -17.57
CA PRO A 423 5.48 13.42 -16.74
C PRO A 423 5.79 14.80 -16.12
N GLU A 424 4.81 15.70 -16.11
CA GLU A 424 4.94 17.04 -15.54
C GLU A 424 3.84 17.23 -14.50
N TYR A 425 4.21 17.28 -13.22
CA TYR A 425 3.28 17.60 -12.15
C TYR A 425 2.86 19.07 -12.25
N VAL A 426 1.54 19.32 -12.23
CA VAL A 426 0.97 20.66 -12.40
C VAL A 426 0.16 21.13 -11.20
N GLY A 427 0.19 20.37 -10.10
CA GLY A 427 -0.49 20.71 -8.84
C GLY A 427 0.32 21.60 -7.91
N LYS A 428 -0.17 21.74 -6.68
CA LYS A 428 0.54 22.47 -5.61
C LYS A 428 1.77 21.66 -5.17
N ASP A 429 2.94 22.27 -5.17
CA ASP A 429 4.20 21.67 -4.75
C ASP A 429 4.69 22.24 -3.40
N PRO A 430 5.04 21.43 -2.40
CA PRO A 430 4.93 19.95 -2.40
C PRO A 430 3.48 19.48 -2.33
N ALA A 431 3.23 18.30 -2.91
CA ALA A 431 1.96 17.63 -2.78
C ALA A 431 1.75 17.20 -1.31
N GLY A 432 0.58 17.51 -0.77
CA GLY A 432 0.19 17.08 0.57
C GLY A 432 -0.16 15.59 0.60
N ILE A 433 -0.26 15.02 1.80
CA ILE A 433 -0.69 13.63 2.02
C ILE A 433 -1.93 13.56 2.87
N THR A 434 -2.73 12.51 2.65
CA THR A 434 -3.84 12.11 3.49
C THR A 434 -3.59 10.68 3.96
N ALA A 435 -3.64 10.47 5.27
CA ALA A 435 -3.48 9.16 5.87
C ALA A 435 -4.84 8.57 6.21
N THR A 436 -5.19 7.53 5.51
CA THR A 436 -6.43 6.78 5.66
C THR A 436 -6.09 5.32 5.92
N VAL A 437 -6.75 4.35 5.28
CA VAL A 437 -6.23 2.97 5.21
C VAL A 437 -4.89 2.98 4.48
N THR A 438 -4.78 3.79 3.43
CA THR A 438 -3.57 4.02 2.65
C THR A 438 -3.09 5.46 2.77
N LEU A 439 -1.84 5.70 2.44
CA LEU A 439 -1.25 7.05 2.35
C LEU A 439 -1.45 7.58 0.93
N THR A 440 -2.42 8.46 0.76
CA THR A 440 -2.80 9.01 -0.54
C THR A 440 -2.37 10.46 -0.70
N PRO A 441 -2.17 10.96 -1.95
CA PRO A 441 -1.97 12.38 -2.17
C PRO A 441 -3.25 13.18 -1.87
N LYS A 442 -3.08 14.27 -1.11
CA LYS A 442 -4.18 15.17 -0.74
C LYS A 442 -4.62 15.97 -1.97
N GLY A 443 -5.87 15.79 -2.36
CA GLY A 443 -6.42 16.46 -3.54
C GLY A 443 -5.98 15.87 -4.87
N GLY A 444 -5.28 14.73 -4.86
CA GLY A 444 -4.81 14.03 -6.05
C GLY A 444 -3.46 14.51 -6.58
N LEU A 445 -3.03 13.93 -7.68
CA LEU A 445 -1.80 14.27 -8.40
C LEU A 445 -2.12 14.64 -9.85
N PRO A 446 -2.44 15.90 -10.15
CA PRO A 446 -2.68 16.35 -11.52
C PRO A 446 -1.37 16.42 -12.32
N PHE A 447 -1.37 15.81 -13.51
CA PHE A 447 -0.23 15.72 -14.40
C PHE A 447 -0.59 16.11 -15.83
N ARG A 448 0.42 16.55 -16.56
CA ARG A 448 0.49 16.54 -18.03
C ARG A 448 1.62 15.62 -18.46
N ILE A 449 1.54 15.15 -19.70
CA ILE A 449 2.56 14.26 -20.28
C ILE A 449 3.13 14.95 -21.52
N ARG A 450 4.44 14.84 -21.68
CA ARG A 450 5.13 15.07 -22.97
C ARG A 450 5.76 13.78 -23.44
N GLU A 451 5.59 13.46 -24.71
CA GLU A 451 6.29 12.35 -25.34
C GLU A 451 7.71 12.81 -25.70
N LEU A 452 8.68 11.99 -25.39
CA LEU A 452 10.08 12.23 -25.75
C LEU A 452 10.29 11.84 -27.21
N SER A 453 11.11 12.62 -27.92
CA SER A 453 11.48 12.36 -29.31
C SER A 453 12.53 11.28 -29.41
#